data_510318a8c2b56879d6b7d6a871ad4ae0
#
_entry.id   510318a8c2b56879d6b7d6a871ad4ae0
#
_cell.length_a   1.000
_cell.length_b   1.000
_cell.length_c   1.000
_cell.angle_alpha   90.00
_cell.angle_beta   90.00
_cell.angle_gamma   90.00
#
_symmetry.space_group_name_H-M   'P 1'
#
loop_
_entity.id
_entity.type
_entity.pdbx_description
1 polymer ?
#
loop_
_entity_poly.entity_id
_entity_poly.type
_entity_poly.pdbx_seq_one_letter_code
_entity_poly.pdbx_strand_id
1 'polypeptide(L)' 'MARPVIGITTYVTPARWGYWDTEAALVPAAYVAAVERAGGRPLLVPPSDEAVAETLDVLDGLLFSGGS' A
#
# COMPACT_ATOMS: atom_id res chain seq x y z
N MET A 1 -11.83 -7.30 18.78
CA MET A 1 -10.54 -7.83 18.39
C MET A 1 -9.91 -6.98 17.31
N ALA A 2 -8.66 -6.64 17.50
CA ALA A 2 -7.96 -5.86 16.50
C ALA A 2 -7.64 -6.72 15.29
N ARG A 3 -7.84 -6.16 14.11
CA ARG A 3 -7.45 -6.83 12.87
C ARG A 3 -5.96 -6.62 12.64
N PRO A 4 -5.29 -7.59 12.05
CA PRO A 4 -3.88 -7.39 11.69
C PRO A 4 -3.75 -6.28 10.67
N VAL A 5 -2.72 -5.46 10.84
CA VAL A 5 -2.43 -4.38 9.90
C VAL A 5 -1.48 -4.91 8.83
N ILE A 6 -1.95 -4.91 7.60
CA ILE A 6 -1.19 -5.45 6.48
C ILE A 6 -0.77 -4.30 5.57
N GLY A 7 0.53 -4.06 5.50
CA GLY A 7 1.06 -3.06 4.59
C GLY A 7 1.06 -3.60 3.17
N ILE A 8 0.68 -2.75 2.23
CA ILE A 8 0.73 -3.08 0.81
C ILE A 8 1.67 -2.10 0.15
N THR A 9 2.75 -2.60 -0.44
CA THR A 9 3.68 -1.71 -1.11
C THR A 9 3.03 -1.07 -2.32
N THR A 10 3.37 0.18 -2.58
CA THR A 10 2.86 0.92 -3.73
C THR A 10 4.00 1.20 -4.68
N TYR A 11 3.68 1.71 -5.85
CA TYR A 11 4.69 2.14 -6.80
C TYR A 11 4.32 3.51 -7.34
N VAL A 12 5.34 4.27 -7.71
CA VAL A 12 5.15 5.62 -8.26
C VAL A 12 5.04 5.51 -9.77
N THR A 13 3.99 6.07 -10.32
CA THR A 13 3.75 6.04 -11.74
C THR A 13 2.99 7.30 -12.17
N PRO A 14 3.12 7.73 -13.42
CA PRO A 14 2.28 8.81 -13.92
C PRO A 14 0.81 8.41 -13.85
N ALA A 15 -0.01 9.31 -13.35
CA ALA A 15 -1.44 9.06 -13.21
C ALA A 15 -2.21 10.29 -13.67
N ARG A 16 -3.38 10.05 -14.22
CA ARG A 16 -4.24 11.12 -14.71
C ARG A 16 -5.66 10.89 -14.21
N TRP A 17 -6.21 11.91 -13.58
CA TRP A 17 -7.61 11.91 -13.20
C TRP A 17 -8.11 13.35 -13.14
N GLY A 18 -9.27 13.58 -13.73
CA GLY A 18 -9.79 14.93 -13.84
C GLY A 18 -8.81 15.85 -14.57
N TYR A 19 -8.42 16.92 -13.91
CA TYR A 19 -7.44 17.85 -14.43
C TYR A 19 -6.01 17.53 -14.00
N TRP A 20 -5.85 16.48 -13.21
CA TRP A 20 -4.54 16.13 -12.66
C TRP A 20 -3.81 15.19 -13.58
N ASP A 21 -2.54 15.49 -13.80
CA ASP A 21 -1.64 14.65 -14.57
C ASP A 21 -0.30 14.73 -13.86
N THR A 22 -0.06 13.80 -12.95
CA THR A 22 1.10 13.87 -12.06
C THR A 22 1.51 12.47 -11.65
N GLU A 23 2.70 12.36 -11.07
CA GLU A 23 3.12 11.10 -10.48
C GLU A 23 2.35 10.84 -9.19
N ALA A 24 2.01 9.60 -8.98
CA ALA A 24 1.27 9.20 -7.78
C ALA A 24 1.76 7.85 -7.30
N ALA A 25 1.69 7.64 -5.99
CA ALA A 25 1.97 6.34 -5.40
C ALA A 25 0.67 5.55 -5.44
N LEU A 26 0.66 4.46 -6.17
CA LEU A 26 -0.56 3.71 -6.46
C LEU A 26 -0.40 2.23 -6.17
N VAL A 27 -1.54 1.59 -5.96
CA VAL A 27 -1.65 0.13 -5.93
C VAL A 27 -3.02 -0.22 -6.50
N PRO A 28 -3.14 -1.31 -7.27
CA PRO A 28 -4.47 -1.71 -7.75
C PRO A 28 -5.41 -1.98 -6.58
N ALA A 29 -6.64 -1.51 -6.71
CA ALA A 29 -7.63 -1.64 -5.65
C ALA A 29 -7.92 -3.09 -5.27
N ALA A 30 -7.65 -4.03 -6.17
CA ALA A 30 -7.85 -5.44 -5.90
C ALA A 30 -7.01 -5.94 -4.73
N TYR A 31 -5.82 -5.36 -4.53
CA TYR A 31 -4.97 -5.73 -3.39
C TYR A 31 -5.61 -5.30 -2.08
N VAL A 32 -6.16 -4.09 -2.08
CA VAL A 32 -6.84 -3.56 -0.88
C VAL A 32 -8.03 -4.45 -0.54
N ALA A 33 -8.84 -4.77 -1.54
CA ALA A 33 -10.01 -5.62 -1.34
C ALA A 33 -9.62 -7.01 -0.87
N ALA A 34 -8.53 -7.57 -1.37
CA ALA A 34 -8.07 -8.90 -0.98
C ALA A 34 -7.68 -8.94 0.49
N VAL A 35 -6.98 -7.91 0.97
CA VAL A 35 -6.61 -7.84 2.38
C VAL A 35 -7.84 -7.72 3.27
N GLU A 36 -8.78 -6.88 2.87
CA GLU A 36 -10.02 -6.73 3.65
C GLU A 36 -10.82 -8.00 3.70
N ARG A 37 -10.90 -8.70 2.56
CA ARG A 37 -11.63 -9.97 2.49
C ARG A 37 -10.99 -11.03 3.38
N ALA A 38 -9.68 -10.98 3.53
CA ALA A 38 -8.97 -11.91 4.39
C ALA A 38 -9.03 -11.53 5.87
N GLY A 39 -9.67 -10.42 6.20
CA GLY A 39 -9.83 -9.99 7.59
C GLY A 39 -8.76 -9.05 8.10
N GLY A 40 -7.89 -8.54 7.22
CA GLY A 40 -6.86 -7.60 7.62
C GLY A 40 -7.27 -6.15 7.41
N ARG A 41 -6.47 -5.25 7.93
CA ARG A 41 -6.62 -3.82 7.69
C ARG A 41 -5.54 -3.40 6.70
N PRO A 42 -5.92 -2.98 5.50
CA PRO A 42 -4.93 -2.58 4.51
C PRO A 42 -4.34 -1.20 4.84
N LEU A 43 -3.04 -1.08 4.66
CA LEU A 43 -2.34 0.17 4.82
C LEU A 43 -1.37 0.30 3.67
N LEU A 44 -1.49 1.36 2.89
CA LEU A 44 -0.62 1.57 1.74
C LEU A 44 0.74 2.10 2.20
N VAL A 45 1.79 1.51 1.69
CA VAL A 45 3.17 1.88 2.06
C VAL A 45 3.84 2.51 0.85
N PRO A 46 4.19 3.80 0.94
CA PRO A 46 4.85 4.45 -0.19
C PRO A 46 6.27 3.92 -0.38
N PRO A 47 6.79 3.97 -1.60
CA PRO A 47 8.17 3.58 -1.83
C PRO A 47 9.11 4.64 -1.27
N SER A 48 9.73 4.34 -0.15
CA SER A 48 10.62 5.26 0.53
C SER A 48 11.67 4.47 1.30
N ASP A 49 12.87 5.01 1.34
CA ASP A 49 13.96 4.42 2.12
C ASP A 49 13.98 4.96 3.54
N GLU A 50 13.20 6.01 3.80
CA GLU A 50 13.20 6.63 5.12
C GLU A 50 12.31 5.88 6.08
N ALA A 51 12.78 5.76 7.31
CA ALA A 51 12.01 5.20 8.43
C ALA A 51 11.43 3.82 8.14
N VAL A 52 12.15 2.99 7.37
CA VAL A 52 11.67 1.66 7.01
C VAL A 52 11.41 0.82 8.25
N ALA A 53 12.34 0.83 9.21
CA ALA A 53 12.17 0.04 10.42
C ALA A 53 10.95 0.50 11.23
N GLU A 54 10.75 1.82 11.32
CA GLU A 54 9.60 2.35 12.05
C GLU A 54 8.29 1.97 11.36
N THR A 55 8.28 1.98 10.03
CA THR A 55 7.09 1.57 9.28
C THR A 55 6.79 0.10 9.50
N LEU A 56 7.82 -0.76 9.45
CA LEU A 56 7.61 -2.19 9.63
C LEU A 56 7.14 -2.52 11.04
N ASP A 57 7.52 -1.70 12.03
CA ASP A 57 7.10 -1.93 13.40
C ASP A 57 5.59 -1.86 13.61
N VAL A 58 4.89 -1.07 12.79
CA VAL A 58 3.44 -0.93 12.94
C VAL A 58 2.67 -1.95 12.12
N LEU A 59 3.35 -2.74 11.31
CA LEU A 59 2.71 -3.71 10.44
C LEU A 59 2.77 -5.10 11.04
N ASP A 60 1.70 -5.86 10.89
CA ASP A 60 1.67 -7.27 11.26
C ASP A 60 2.09 -8.15 10.07
N GLY A 61 1.99 -7.61 8.87
CA GLY A 61 2.39 -8.31 7.67
C GLY A 61 2.62 -7.33 6.54
N LEU A 62 3.26 -7.80 5.48
CA LEU A 62 3.60 -6.97 4.34
C LEU A 62 3.30 -7.73 3.05
N LEU A 63 2.56 -7.08 2.18
CA LEU A 63 2.22 -7.62 0.87
C LEU A 63 2.90 -6.77 -0.20
N PHE A 64 3.70 -7.41 -1.03
CA PHE A 64 4.35 -6.72 -2.14
C PHE A 64 3.43 -6.72 -3.34
N SER A 65 3.03 -5.53 -3.78
CA SER A 65 2.31 -5.42 -5.03
C SER A 65 3.34 -5.51 -6.16
N GLY A 66 3.22 -6.39 -7.04
CA GLY A 66 4.22 -6.54 -8.10
C GLY A 66 4.19 -5.34 -9.04
N GLY A 67 4.63 -4.21 -8.60
CA GLY A 67 4.62 -3.02 -9.40
C GLY A 67 5.67 -3.06 -10.50
N SER A 68 5.28 -3.10 -11.69
CA SER A 68 6.20 -3.07 -12.82
C SER A 68 5.72 -2.12 -13.88
#